data_a0d01f526a2902552717d2e39eacc7a1
#
_entry.id   a0d01f526a2902552717d2e39eacc7a1
#
_cell.length_a   1.000
_cell.length_b   1.000
_cell.length_c   1.000
_cell.angle_alpha   90.00
_cell.angle_beta   90.00
_cell.angle_gamma   90.00
#
_symmetry.space_group_name_H-M   'P 1'
#
loop_
_entity.id
_entity.type
_entity.pdbx_description
1 polymer ?
#
loop_
_entity_poly.entity_id
_entity_poly.type
_entity_poly.pdbx_seq_one_letter_code
_entity_poly.pdbx_strand_id
1 'polypeptide(L)'
;MRNKIICLFTSILFLNGCGTQPAYKNSNLSPEERAEDLLKQLTLEEKVSLMMDYSTSIDRLNIKCYNWWNEALHGVARSGHATVFPQPIGMAASFDPDALQHVFVAVSDEARAKNTKSSSEGSHERYQGLTMWTPTVNIYRDPRWGRGIETYGEDPYLTSIMGVNVVQGLQCLNSNEKYDKLHACAKHFAVHSGPEWNRHEFNAENISPRDLHETYLPAFEALVKDGQVKEVMCAYNRFEGDPCCGSDRLLMQILRQEWGYEGIVVSDCGGIADFFRDKGHQTHADAESASAAAVLSGTDLECGSSYKKLVNSVEKGLINEKDIDVSVKRLLKARFELGEMDDNQKVSWSRIPYSVVCSAKHDSLSLDMARKSMTLLLNQNNILPLKRGGQMIAVMGPNANDSVMQWGNYNGTPKHTITILDGIRSALGKDDKLIYEQGCSWVERNLIKSVFSQCQSAEGAGFTARYWNNKDYEGEPVATAQLTTPFRLCTSGATVFAPGVNLTDFSAIYQSVF
;
A
#
# COMPACT_ATOMS: atom_id res chain seq x y z
N MET A 1 91.81 -10.00 2.88
CA MET A 1 90.74 -9.61 1.93
C MET A 1 89.37 -9.97 2.54
N ARG A 2 88.62 -9.01 3.03
CA ARG A 2 87.29 -9.18 3.65
C ARG A 2 86.29 -8.51 2.78
N ASN A 3 85.48 -9.25 2.05
CA ASN A 3 84.35 -8.72 1.28
C ASN A 3 83.20 -8.33 2.21
N LYS A 4 82.82 -7.04 2.19
CA LYS A 4 81.58 -6.56 2.82
C LYS A 4 80.48 -6.68 1.78
N ILE A 5 79.47 -7.49 2.09
CA ILE A 5 78.23 -7.55 1.37
C ILE A 5 77.32 -6.46 1.94
N ILE A 6 76.94 -5.47 1.11
CA ILE A 6 75.95 -4.44 1.46
C ILE A 6 74.58 -4.98 1.02
N CYS A 7 73.73 -5.33 1.98
CA CYS A 7 72.28 -5.61 1.73
C CYS A 7 71.53 -4.28 1.61
N LEU A 8 71.05 -3.97 0.41
CA LEU A 8 70.11 -2.89 0.18
C LEU A 8 68.71 -3.34 0.58
N PHE A 9 68.19 -2.83 1.69
CA PHE A 9 66.78 -3.02 2.06
C PHE A 9 65.94 -2.00 1.26
N THR A 10 65.24 -2.51 0.24
CA THR A 10 64.21 -1.72 -0.47
C THR A 10 62.94 -1.75 0.34
N SER A 11 62.65 -0.68 1.09
CA SER A 11 61.38 -0.49 1.77
C SER A 11 60.30 -0.20 0.74
N ILE A 12 59.47 -1.19 0.45
CA ILE A 12 58.22 -0.99 -0.30
C ILE A 12 57.22 -0.32 0.66
N LEU A 13 57.06 0.99 0.50
CA LEU A 13 55.93 1.72 1.11
C LEU A 13 54.64 1.24 0.42
N PHE A 14 53.87 0.40 1.12
CA PHE A 14 52.46 0.19 0.81
C PHE A 14 51.74 1.50 1.17
N LEU A 15 51.49 2.33 0.19
CA LEU A 15 50.47 3.35 0.27
C LEU A 15 49.11 2.66 0.39
N ASN A 16 48.68 2.41 1.63
CA ASN A 16 47.28 2.17 1.92
C ASN A 16 46.55 3.45 1.50
N GLY A 17 46.04 3.46 0.30
CA GLY A 17 45.04 4.44 -0.12
C GLY A 17 43.85 4.27 0.81
N CYS A 18 43.73 5.16 1.80
CA CYS A 18 42.52 5.33 2.58
C CYS A 18 41.46 5.81 1.61
N GLY A 19 40.80 4.88 0.92
CA GLY A 19 39.65 5.19 0.07
C GLY A 19 38.60 5.82 0.97
N THR A 20 38.40 7.12 0.82
CA THR A 20 37.31 7.82 1.52
C THR A 20 36.02 7.12 1.16
N GLN A 21 35.32 6.63 2.18
CA GLN A 21 34.03 5.97 1.97
C GLN A 21 33.12 6.94 1.17
N PRO A 22 32.41 6.47 0.12
CA PRO A 22 31.51 7.31 -0.65
C PRO A 22 30.54 8.08 0.26
N ALA A 23 30.24 9.33 -0.08
CA ALA A 23 29.45 10.21 0.78
C ALA A 23 28.04 9.65 1.02
N TYR A 24 27.43 8.96 0.06
CA TYR A 24 26.11 8.36 0.24
C TYR A 24 26.06 7.28 1.36
N LYS A 25 27.17 6.66 1.73
CA LYS A 25 27.27 5.70 2.83
C LYS A 25 27.43 6.36 4.21
N ASN A 26 27.68 7.67 4.24
CA ASN A 26 27.83 8.42 5.50
C ASN A 26 26.46 8.86 6.03
N SER A 27 25.93 8.12 6.99
CA SER A 27 24.63 8.43 7.60
C SER A 27 24.58 9.76 8.37
N ASN A 28 25.69 10.48 8.56
CA ASN A 28 25.68 11.81 9.18
C ASN A 28 25.39 12.95 8.19
N LEU A 29 25.48 12.67 6.89
CA LEU A 29 25.07 13.62 5.86
C LEU A 29 23.54 13.60 5.70
N SER A 30 23.02 14.69 5.16
CA SER A 30 21.59 14.80 4.86
C SER A 30 21.17 13.82 3.77
N PRO A 31 19.90 13.38 3.74
CA PRO A 31 19.37 12.56 2.66
C PRO A 31 19.60 13.15 1.27
N GLU A 32 19.53 14.47 1.15
CA GLU A 32 19.77 15.23 -0.07
C GLU A 32 21.23 15.09 -0.56
N GLU A 33 22.22 15.34 0.31
CA GLU A 33 23.64 15.20 -0.03
C GLU A 33 23.99 13.77 -0.41
N ARG A 34 23.42 12.80 0.27
CA ARG A 34 23.60 11.37 -0.02
C ARG A 34 23.00 10.98 -1.36
N ALA A 35 21.80 11.46 -1.66
CA ALA A 35 21.13 11.22 -2.94
C ALA A 35 21.92 11.81 -4.12
N GLU A 36 22.46 13.03 -3.96
CA GLU A 36 23.29 13.67 -4.98
C GLU A 36 24.61 12.93 -5.23
N ASP A 37 25.26 12.42 -4.20
CA ASP A 37 26.50 11.66 -4.35
C ASP A 37 26.24 10.31 -5.04
N LEU A 38 25.17 9.61 -4.65
CA LEU A 38 24.81 8.33 -5.24
C LEU A 38 24.38 8.48 -6.71
N LEU A 39 23.57 9.49 -7.01
CA LEU A 39 23.09 9.78 -8.36
C LEU A 39 24.24 9.89 -9.39
N LYS A 40 25.34 10.54 -9.00
CA LYS A 40 26.53 10.70 -9.86
C LYS A 40 27.24 9.38 -10.19
N GLN A 41 26.95 8.32 -9.45
CA GLN A 41 27.58 7.03 -9.60
C GLN A 41 26.73 6.05 -10.42
N LEU A 42 25.48 6.43 -10.76
CA LEU A 42 24.53 5.59 -11.50
C LEU A 42 24.70 5.75 -13.02
N THR A 43 24.59 4.64 -13.75
CA THR A 43 24.40 4.68 -15.22
C THR A 43 22.95 5.02 -15.55
N LEU A 44 22.66 5.37 -16.81
CA LEU A 44 21.29 5.65 -17.27
C LEU A 44 20.36 4.45 -17.03
N GLU A 45 20.81 3.24 -17.36
CA GLU A 45 20.03 2.01 -17.17
C GLU A 45 19.73 1.75 -15.68
N GLU A 46 20.72 2.00 -14.80
CA GLU A 46 20.52 1.88 -13.36
C GLU A 46 19.53 2.93 -12.83
N LYS A 47 19.64 4.18 -13.29
CA LYS A 47 18.67 5.24 -12.97
C LYS A 47 17.25 4.83 -13.35
N VAL A 48 17.05 4.39 -14.58
CA VAL A 48 15.76 3.91 -15.08
C VAL A 48 15.24 2.72 -14.27
N SER A 49 16.11 1.79 -13.88
CA SER A 49 15.73 0.61 -13.09
C SER A 49 15.20 0.97 -11.69
N LEU A 50 15.55 2.14 -11.16
CA LEU A 50 15.07 2.64 -9.88
C LEU A 50 13.71 3.35 -9.97
N MET A 51 13.24 3.70 -11.18
CA MET A 51 12.03 4.48 -11.40
C MET A 51 10.76 3.63 -11.58
N MET A 52 10.81 2.34 -11.26
CA MET A 52 9.65 1.43 -11.30
C MET A 52 9.26 0.99 -9.89
N ASP A 53 8.00 0.55 -9.71
CA ASP A 53 7.48 0.08 -8.42
C ASP A 53 8.31 -1.04 -7.80
N TYR A 54 9.01 -1.82 -8.61
CA TYR A 54 10.09 -2.70 -8.18
C TYR A 54 11.43 -2.15 -8.67
N SER A 55 12.10 -1.41 -7.79
CA SER A 55 13.48 -0.94 -8.01
C SER A 55 14.46 -2.11 -7.83
N THR A 56 15.24 -2.41 -8.87
CA THR A 56 16.20 -3.53 -8.85
C THR A 56 17.40 -3.23 -7.95
N SER A 57 18.11 -4.28 -7.50
CA SER A 57 19.38 -4.11 -6.80
C SER A 57 20.47 -3.56 -7.73
N ILE A 58 21.43 -2.82 -7.16
CA ILE A 58 22.63 -2.38 -7.85
C ILE A 58 23.83 -2.87 -7.03
N ASP A 59 24.24 -4.12 -7.28
CA ASP A 59 25.18 -4.86 -6.43
C ASP A 59 26.55 -4.19 -6.34
N ARG A 60 27.05 -3.58 -7.43
CA ARG A 60 28.34 -2.84 -7.42
C ARG A 60 28.38 -1.66 -6.45
N LEU A 61 27.20 -1.10 -6.09
CA LEU A 61 27.02 -0.02 -5.13
C LEU A 61 26.45 -0.50 -3.80
N ASN A 62 26.19 -1.81 -3.67
CA ASN A 62 25.56 -2.41 -2.50
C ASN A 62 24.19 -1.79 -2.19
N ILE A 63 23.41 -1.50 -3.24
CA ILE A 63 22.03 -1.03 -3.13
C ILE A 63 21.12 -2.24 -3.27
N LYS A 64 20.26 -2.45 -2.28
CA LYS A 64 19.26 -3.52 -2.29
C LYS A 64 18.09 -3.15 -3.20
N CYS A 65 17.39 -4.16 -3.71
CA CYS A 65 16.10 -3.95 -4.34
C CYS A 65 15.10 -3.35 -3.33
N TYR A 66 14.10 -2.64 -3.86
CA TYR A 66 13.05 -2.04 -3.04
C TYR A 66 11.72 -2.11 -3.78
N ASN A 67 10.65 -2.44 -3.06
CA ASN A 67 9.30 -2.44 -3.62
C ASN A 67 8.49 -1.27 -3.03
N TRP A 68 8.08 -0.35 -3.93
CA TRP A 68 7.34 0.86 -3.57
C TRP A 68 5.85 0.59 -3.33
N TRP A 69 5.32 -0.50 -3.90
CA TRP A 69 3.90 -0.81 -3.78
C TRP A 69 3.58 -1.47 -2.45
N ASN A 70 3.09 -0.68 -1.52
CA ASN A 70 2.54 -1.15 -0.25
C ASN A 70 1.23 -0.42 0.02
N GLU A 71 0.31 -1.06 0.73
CA GLU A 71 -1.02 -0.54 0.98
C GLU A 71 -1.38 -0.65 2.45
N ALA A 72 -2.09 0.35 2.96
CA ALA A 72 -2.48 0.40 4.36
C ALA A 72 -3.77 1.19 4.59
N LEU A 73 -4.80 1.01 3.75
CA LEU A 73 -6.04 1.78 3.85
C LEU A 73 -6.74 1.66 5.20
N HIS A 74 -6.68 0.48 5.82
CA HIS A 74 -7.27 0.21 7.13
C HIS A 74 -6.55 -0.93 7.87
N GLY A 75 -5.24 -0.93 7.81
CA GLY A 75 -4.30 -1.94 8.31
C GLY A 75 -3.32 -2.34 7.22
N VAL A 76 -2.20 -2.94 7.58
CA VAL A 76 -1.17 -3.36 6.61
C VAL A 76 -1.73 -4.44 5.69
N ALA A 77 -1.77 -4.15 4.40
CA ALA A 77 -2.40 -5.01 3.42
C ALA A 77 -1.45 -6.10 2.90
N ARG A 78 -2.03 -7.26 2.59
CA ARG A 78 -1.45 -8.34 1.76
C ARG A 78 -0.04 -8.78 2.15
N SER A 79 0.28 -8.66 3.44
CA SER A 79 1.54 -9.09 4.05
C SER A 79 1.31 -10.03 5.23
N GLY A 80 0.47 -11.04 5.05
CA GLY A 80 0.10 -12.01 6.08
C GLY A 80 -0.79 -11.42 7.17
N HIS A 81 -0.60 -11.86 8.43
CA HIS A 81 -1.40 -11.35 9.53
C HIS A 81 -1.18 -9.85 9.78
N ALA A 82 -2.28 -9.12 9.94
CA ALA A 82 -2.29 -7.72 10.37
C ALA A 82 -3.60 -7.41 11.09
N THR A 83 -3.59 -6.40 11.96
CA THR A 83 -4.84 -5.85 12.50
C THR A 83 -5.63 -5.20 11.38
N VAL A 84 -6.90 -5.60 11.23
CA VAL A 84 -7.83 -5.00 10.27
C VAL A 84 -8.76 -4.07 11.02
N PHE A 85 -8.75 -2.80 10.64
CA PHE A 85 -9.63 -1.77 11.17
C PHE A 85 -10.87 -1.62 10.29
N PRO A 86 -11.91 -0.88 10.73
CA PRO A 86 -13.02 -0.54 9.85
C PRO A 86 -12.54 0.13 8.56
N GLN A 87 -13.30 -0.01 7.50
CA GLN A 87 -12.98 0.63 6.23
C GLN A 87 -12.97 2.16 6.36
N PRO A 88 -12.20 2.89 5.54
CA PRO A 88 -12.04 4.34 5.65
C PRO A 88 -13.36 5.11 5.73
N ILE A 89 -14.36 4.75 4.92
CA ILE A 89 -15.70 5.37 4.95
C ILE A 89 -16.38 5.20 6.31
N GLY A 90 -16.22 4.05 6.96
CA GLY A 90 -16.73 3.80 8.31
C GLY A 90 -15.95 4.58 9.36
N MET A 91 -14.62 4.63 9.25
CA MET A 91 -13.80 5.44 10.16
C MET A 91 -14.11 6.92 10.06
N ALA A 92 -14.38 7.44 8.85
CA ALA A 92 -14.81 8.84 8.65
C ALA A 92 -16.15 9.15 9.32
N ALA A 93 -17.08 8.19 9.37
CA ALA A 93 -18.38 8.34 10.03
C ALA A 93 -18.26 8.55 11.57
N SER A 94 -17.09 8.33 12.15
CA SER A 94 -16.83 8.67 13.56
C SER A 94 -16.72 10.17 13.81
N PHE A 95 -16.37 10.98 12.82
CA PHE A 95 -15.99 12.39 12.96
C PHE A 95 -14.91 12.64 14.02
N ASP A 96 -14.03 11.65 14.24
CA ASP A 96 -12.98 11.66 15.29
C ASP A 96 -11.59 11.51 14.63
N PRO A 97 -10.99 12.62 14.17
CA PRO A 97 -9.68 12.60 13.51
C PRO A 97 -8.56 12.13 14.43
N ASP A 98 -8.64 12.41 15.74
CA ASP A 98 -7.62 11.98 16.70
C ASP A 98 -7.62 10.45 16.87
N ALA A 99 -8.81 9.85 16.96
CA ALA A 99 -8.94 8.40 17.00
C ALA A 99 -8.41 7.76 15.72
N LEU A 100 -8.68 8.39 14.56
CA LEU A 100 -8.16 7.94 13.27
C LEU A 100 -6.62 8.02 13.23
N GLN A 101 -6.02 9.10 13.72
CA GLN A 101 -4.57 9.24 13.82
C GLN A 101 -3.96 8.10 14.66
N HIS A 102 -4.55 7.79 15.81
CA HIS A 102 -4.10 6.68 16.66
C HIS A 102 -4.16 5.31 15.95
N VAL A 103 -5.20 5.09 15.13
CA VAL A 103 -5.28 3.89 14.28
C VAL A 103 -4.08 3.83 13.33
N PHE A 104 -3.75 4.93 12.65
CA PHE A 104 -2.65 4.92 11.69
C PHE A 104 -1.26 4.93 12.33
N VAL A 105 -1.13 5.38 13.57
CA VAL A 105 0.08 5.13 14.39
C VAL A 105 0.25 3.62 14.63
N ALA A 106 -0.82 2.90 15.00
CA ALA A 106 -0.75 1.45 15.19
C ALA A 106 -0.44 0.70 13.87
N VAL A 107 -1.04 1.13 12.76
CA VAL A 107 -0.75 0.61 11.41
C VAL A 107 0.72 0.81 11.05
N SER A 108 1.29 1.98 11.34
CA SER A 108 2.69 2.28 11.06
C SER A 108 3.65 1.46 11.94
N ASP A 109 3.28 1.14 13.18
CA ASP A 109 4.04 0.24 14.04
C ASP A 109 4.08 -1.19 13.44
N GLU A 110 2.94 -1.70 13.01
CA GLU A 110 2.88 -3.02 12.36
C GLU A 110 3.68 -3.07 11.05
N ALA A 111 3.58 -2.02 10.23
CA ALA A 111 4.32 -1.92 8.98
C ALA A 111 5.84 -1.95 9.21
N ARG A 112 6.34 -1.17 10.16
CA ARG A 112 7.76 -1.17 10.52
C ARG A 112 8.24 -2.51 11.07
N ALA A 113 7.47 -3.13 11.96
CA ALA A 113 7.80 -4.44 12.50
C ALA A 113 7.89 -5.52 11.41
N LYS A 114 6.97 -5.48 10.44
CA LYS A 114 6.97 -6.39 9.29
C LYS A 114 8.15 -6.15 8.35
N ASN A 115 8.42 -4.89 8.01
CA ASN A 115 9.57 -4.52 7.19
C ASN A 115 10.89 -4.95 7.82
N THR A 116 11.08 -4.69 9.13
CA THR A 116 12.29 -5.11 9.84
C THR A 116 12.47 -6.62 9.80
N LYS A 117 11.38 -7.38 9.97
CA LYS A 117 11.44 -8.85 9.89
C LYS A 117 11.81 -9.31 8.49
N SER A 118 11.08 -8.88 7.46
CA SER A 118 11.33 -9.30 6.08
C SER A 118 12.74 -8.91 5.59
N SER A 119 13.18 -7.69 5.90
CA SER A 119 14.54 -7.23 5.56
C SER A 119 15.63 -8.05 6.24
N SER A 120 15.41 -8.50 7.50
CA SER A 120 16.35 -9.38 8.21
C SER A 120 16.42 -10.78 7.61
N GLU A 121 15.36 -11.21 6.94
CA GLU A 121 15.26 -12.47 6.20
C GLU A 121 15.72 -12.31 4.73
N GLY A 122 16.15 -11.11 4.32
CA GLY A 122 16.62 -10.82 2.96
C GLY A 122 15.49 -10.65 1.94
N SER A 123 14.24 -10.53 2.40
CA SER A 123 13.06 -10.36 1.54
C SER A 123 12.69 -8.88 1.41
N HIS A 124 12.46 -8.45 0.15
CA HIS A 124 12.07 -7.08 -0.22
C HIS A 124 10.91 -7.12 -1.23
N GLU A 125 9.96 -8.00 -1.01
CA GLU A 125 8.83 -8.23 -1.89
C GLU A 125 7.76 -7.13 -1.76
N ARG A 126 6.77 -7.18 -2.65
CA ARG A 126 5.60 -6.30 -2.60
C ARG A 126 4.89 -6.41 -1.25
N TYR A 127 4.41 -5.29 -0.73
CA TYR A 127 3.77 -5.15 0.58
C TYR A 127 4.69 -5.34 1.81
N GLN A 128 6.00 -5.26 1.60
CA GLN A 128 7.00 -5.36 2.67
C GLN A 128 7.82 -4.06 2.86
N GLY A 129 7.59 -3.05 2.01
CA GLY A 129 8.28 -1.76 2.04
C GLY A 129 7.70 -0.78 3.07
N LEU A 130 8.15 0.46 2.99
CA LEU A 130 7.85 1.54 3.94
C LEU A 130 7.08 2.72 3.31
N THR A 131 6.74 2.61 2.04
CA THR A 131 5.96 3.57 1.26
C THR A 131 4.54 3.05 1.14
N MET A 132 3.58 3.72 1.81
CA MET A 132 2.19 3.26 1.87
C MET A 132 1.33 4.10 0.92
N TRP A 133 0.76 3.47 -0.11
CA TRP A 133 -0.11 4.16 -1.07
C TRP A 133 -1.50 4.40 -0.49
N THR A 134 -1.52 5.24 0.52
CA THR A 134 -2.63 5.58 1.41
C THR A 134 -2.43 7.02 1.93
N PRO A 135 -3.48 7.86 2.05
CA PRO A 135 -4.92 7.61 1.94
C PRO A 135 -5.52 7.84 0.54
N THR A 136 -6.72 7.29 0.30
CA THR A 136 -7.56 7.64 -0.84
C THR A 136 -8.46 8.82 -0.47
N VAL A 137 -8.16 10.01 -1.01
CA VAL A 137 -8.88 11.25 -0.68
C VAL A 137 -9.74 11.80 -1.83
N ASN A 138 -10.10 10.94 -2.77
CA ASN A 138 -11.09 11.28 -3.79
C ASN A 138 -12.48 11.44 -3.14
N ILE A 139 -13.26 12.38 -3.68
CA ILE A 139 -14.60 12.65 -3.17
C ILE A 139 -15.59 11.60 -3.67
N TYR A 140 -16.34 10.98 -2.75
CA TYR A 140 -17.33 9.95 -3.04
C TYR A 140 -18.62 10.59 -3.56
N ARG A 141 -18.69 10.83 -4.88
CA ARG A 141 -19.81 11.55 -5.53
C ARG A 141 -20.97 10.64 -5.92
N ASP A 142 -20.72 9.39 -6.26
CA ASP A 142 -21.72 8.47 -6.80
C ASP A 142 -21.64 7.12 -6.06
N PRO A 143 -22.73 6.63 -5.45
CA PRO A 143 -22.73 5.36 -4.70
C PRO A 143 -22.46 4.13 -5.58
N ARG A 144 -22.53 4.25 -6.90
CA ARG A 144 -22.16 3.18 -7.84
C ARG A 144 -20.66 3.03 -8.04
N TRP A 145 -19.87 4.01 -7.58
CA TRP A 145 -18.41 3.90 -7.66
C TRP A 145 -17.90 2.81 -6.70
N GLY A 146 -17.34 1.73 -7.25
CA GLY A 146 -16.94 0.54 -6.51
C GLY A 146 -15.83 0.76 -5.47
N ARG A 147 -15.08 1.87 -5.55
CA ARG A 147 -14.01 2.23 -4.61
C ARG A 147 -14.42 3.27 -3.56
N GLY A 148 -15.69 3.65 -3.51
CA GLY A 148 -16.17 4.62 -2.52
C GLY A 148 -15.87 4.24 -1.07
N ILE A 149 -15.84 2.95 -0.75
CA ILE A 149 -15.49 2.44 0.60
C ILE A 149 -14.05 2.76 1.03
N GLU A 150 -13.16 3.04 0.08
CA GLU A 150 -11.76 3.41 0.34
C GLU A 150 -11.59 4.88 0.73
N THR A 151 -12.67 5.68 0.63
CA THR A 151 -12.66 7.14 0.82
C THR A 151 -13.22 7.59 2.17
N TYR A 152 -13.12 8.88 2.45
CA TYR A 152 -13.63 9.51 3.69
C TYR A 152 -14.99 10.21 3.47
N GLY A 153 -15.67 9.95 2.35
CA GLY A 153 -17.00 10.45 2.06
C GLY A 153 -17.05 11.51 0.98
N GLU A 154 -18.15 12.28 0.99
CA GLU A 154 -18.47 13.26 -0.05
C GLU A 154 -18.09 14.70 0.31
N ASP A 155 -17.78 14.96 1.58
CA ASP A 155 -17.45 16.29 2.08
C ASP A 155 -15.94 16.57 1.96
N PRO A 156 -15.52 17.63 1.21
CA PRO A 156 -14.11 17.93 1.02
C PRO A 156 -13.38 18.33 2.31
N TYR A 157 -14.06 19.01 3.24
CA TYR A 157 -13.47 19.43 4.49
C TYR A 157 -13.22 18.24 5.43
N LEU A 158 -14.22 17.37 5.60
CA LEU A 158 -14.06 16.15 6.40
C LEU A 158 -12.94 15.28 5.81
N THR A 159 -12.94 15.09 4.48
CA THR A 159 -11.90 14.32 3.79
C THR A 159 -10.51 14.91 4.01
N SER A 160 -10.38 16.24 3.99
CA SER A 160 -9.12 16.93 4.28
C SER A 160 -8.62 16.65 5.70
N ILE A 161 -9.46 16.87 6.70
CA ILE A 161 -9.10 16.68 8.12
C ILE A 161 -8.74 15.21 8.39
N MET A 162 -9.57 14.28 7.95
CA MET A 162 -9.30 12.85 8.13
C MET A 162 -8.04 12.42 7.40
N GLY A 163 -7.86 12.85 6.15
CA GLY A 163 -6.67 12.53 5.36
C GLY A 163 -5.37 13.06 5.96
N VAL A 164 -5.35 14.29 6.49
CA VAL A 164 -4.20 14.86 7.20
C VAL A 164 -3.82 14.00 8.42
N ASN A 165 -4.81 13.58 9.22
CA ASN A 165 -4.56 12.75 10.40
C ASN A 165 -4.07 11.34 10.04
N VAL A 166 -4.50 10.77 8.91
CA VAL A 166 -3.94 9.52 8.37
C VAL A 166 -2.46 9.70 8.02
N VAL A 167 -2.12 10.74 7.28
CA VAL A 167 -0.73 11.04 6.90
C VAL A 167 0.14 11.21 8.14
N GLN A 168 -0.31 12.03 9.10
CA GLN A 168 0.42 12.27 10.36
C GLN A 168 0.59 11.00 11.19
N GLY A 169 -0.41 10.13 11.24
CA GLY A 169 -0.34 8.84 11.93
C GLY A 169 0.64 7.86 11.27
N LEU A 170 0.69 7.82 9.94
CA LEU A 170 1.63 6.97 9.20
C LEU A 170 3.07 7.49 9.28
N GLN A 171 3.27 8.77 9.01
CA GLN A 171 4.61 9.36 8.87
C GLN A 171 5.25 9.72 10.21
N CYS A 172 4.46 10.02 11.26
CA CYS A 172 4.92 10.42 12.59
C CYS A 172 5.97 11.56 12.56
N LEU A 173 5.75 12.59 11.73
CA LEU A 173 6.70 13.68 11.50
C LEU A 173 7.04 14.50 12.74
N ASN A 174 6.16 14.52 13.76
CA ASN A 174 6.40 15.22 15.03
C ASN A 174 7.31 14.44 15.99
N SER A 175 7.87 13.31 15.55
CA SER A 175 8.86 12.57 16.32
C SER A 175 10.23 13.28 16.26
N ASN A 176 11.03 13.16 17.31
CA ASN A 176 12.42 13.62 17.32
C ASN A 176 13.39 12.61 16.68
N GLU A 177 12.85 11.70 15.88
CA GLU A 177 13.64 10.65 15.25
C GLU A 177 14.33 11.14 13.98
N LYS A 178 15.51 10.60 13.71
CA LYS A 178 16.31 10.98 12.55
C LYS A 178 15.68 10.56 11.23
N TYR A 179 15.00 9.42 11.22
CA TYR A 179 14.41 8.83 10.02
C TYR A 179 12.90 8.92 10.07
N ASP A 180 12.27 9.09 8.92
CA ASP A 180 10.82 9.03 8.78
C ASP A 180 10.32 7.62 9.11
N LYS A 181 9.14 7.53 9.73
CA LYS A 181 8.58 6.24 10.10
C LYS A 181 8.08 5.48 8.88
N LEU A 182 7.21 6.11 8.08
CA LEU A 182 6.72 5.65 6.79
C LEU A 182 6.55 6.85 5.87
N HIS A 183 6.43 6.62 4.58
CA HIS A 183 5.89 7.60 3.64
C HIS A 183 4.44 7.25 3.32
N ALA A 184 3.55 8.22 3.39
CA ALA A 184 2.16 8.15 2.97
C ALA A 184 2.03 8.70 1.54
N CYS A 185 0.96 8.28 0.84
CA CYS A 185 0.71 8.69 -0.54
C CYS A 185 -0.74 9.13 -0.71
N ALA A 186 -0.97 10.39 -1.06
CA ALA A 186 -2.28 10.92 -1.39
C ALA A 186 -2.73 10.44 -2.76
N LYS A 187 -3.88 9.77 -2.85
CA LYS A 187 -4.37 9.21 -4.12
C LYS A 187 -5.87 9.41 -4.31
N HIS A 188 -6.31 9.46 -5.56
CA HIS A 188 -5.65 9.47 -6.85
C HIS A 188 -5.82 10.87 -7.46
N PHE A 189 -4.74 11.54 -7.77
CA PHE A 189 -4.70 12.95 -8.18
C PHE A 189 -4.86 13.08 -9.70
N ALA A 190 -5.96 13.64 -10.26
CA ALA A 190 -7.10 14.18 -9.57
C ALA A 190 -8.40 13.89 -10.33
N VAL A 191 -9.53 14.33 -9.72
CA VAL A 191 -10.89 14.19 -10.30
C VAL A 191 -11.21 12.73 -10.65
N HIS A 192 -10.82 11.79 -9.77
CA HIS A 192 -11.02 10.35 -9.93
C HIS A 192 -12.17 9.88 -9.03
N SER A 193 -13.39 9.95 -9.54
CA SER A 193 -14.62 9.48 -8.88
C SER A 193 -15.62 8.94 -9.90
N GLY A 194 -15.13 8.59 -11.07
CA GLY A 194 -15.93 8.08 -12.17
C GLY A 194 -16.20 6.59 -12.08
N PRO A 195 -16.96 6.04 -13.03
CA PRO A 195 -17.28 4.62 -13.04
C PRO A 195 -16.02 3.77 -13.24
N GLU A 196 -15.88 2.70 -12.44
CA GLU A 196 -14.70 1.82 -12.45
C GLU A 196 -14.51 1.09 -13.79
N TRP A 197 -15.58 0.77 -14.51
CA TRP A 197 -15.51 0.01 -15.74
C TRP A 197 -14.82 0.75 -16.89
N ASN A 198 -14.76 2.10 -16.88
CA ASN A 198 -14.08 2.90 -17.90
C ASN A 198 -12.97 3.80 -17.36
N ARG A 199 -12.47 3.57 -16.16
CA ARG A 199 -11.46 4.42 -15.49
C ARG A 199 -10.22 4.69 -16.32
N HIS A 200 -9.86 3.77 -17.22
CA HIS A 200 -8.70 3.86 -18.11
C HIS A 200 -8.94 4.69 -19.38
N GLU A 201 -10.20 4.98 -19.71
CA GLU A 201 -10.58 5.76 -20.89
C GLU A 201 -11.24 7.10 -20.51
N PHE A 202 -11.69 7.22 -19.26
CA PHE A 202 -12.46 8.35 -18.78
C PHE A 202 -11.68 9.66 -18.91
N ASN A 203 -12.37 10.71 -19.38
CA ASN A 203 -11.85 12.06 -19.44
C ASN A 203 -12.75 12.98 -18.60
N ALA A 204 -12.20 13.58 -17.56
CA ALA A 204 -12.90 14.57 -16.74
C ALA A 204 -12.86 15.92 -17.47
N GLU A 205 -13.92 16.21 -18.23
CA GLU A 205 -14.06 17.43 -19.03
C GLU A 205 -15.08 18.39 -18.43
N ASN A 206 -14.95 19.66 -18.75
CA ASN A 206 -15.87 20.72 -18.37
C ASN A 206 -15.99 20.87 -16.84
N ILE A 207 -14.92 20.60 -16.12
CA ILE A 207 -14.84 20.84 -14.69
C ILE A 207 -14.70 22.34 -14.45
N SER A 208 -15.70 22.94 -13.80
CA SER A 208 -15.60 24.37 -13.49
C SER A 208 -14.40 24.65 -12.56
N PRO A 209 -13.75 25.81 -12.68
CA PRO A 209 -12.69 26.19 -11.72
C PRO A 209 -13.19 26.12 -10.27
N ARG A 210 -14.44 26.47 -10.02
CA ARG A 210 -15.05 26.37 -8.69
C ARG A 210 -15.12 24.93 -8.20
N ASP A 211 -15.64 24.00 -9.02
CA ASP A 211 -15.74 22.59 -8.62
C ASP A 211 -14.34 21.98 -8.41
N LEU A 212 -13.39 22.35 -9.25
CA LEU A 212 -12.01 21.90 -9.12
C LEU A 212 -11.41 22.32 -7.77
N HIS A 213 -11.46 23.61 -7.44
CA HIS A 213 -10.81 24.18 -6.26
C HIS A 213 -11.63 24.10 -4.96
N GLU A 214 -12.95 23.92 -5.02
CA GLU A 214 -13.80 23.78 -3.82
C GLU A 214 -14.19 22.33 -3.50
N THR A 215 -14.05 21.40 -4.47
CA THR A 215 -14.47 20.00 -4.28
C THR A 215 -13.34 19.00 -4.46
N TYR A 216 -12.63 19.03 -5.61
CA TYR A 216 -11.71 17.95 -5.96
C TYR A 216 -10.28 18.13 -5.45
N LEU A 217 -9.80 19.35 -5.32
CA LEU A 217 -8.44 19.63 -4.90
C LEU A 217 -8.23 19.84 -3.39
N PRO A 218 -9.20 20.31 -2.59
CA PRO A 218 -8.94 20.73 -1.20
C PRO A 218 -8.31 19.66 -0.32
N ALA A 219 -8.74 18.40 -0.45
CA ALA A 219 -8.16 17.32 0.34
C ALA A 219 -6.68 17.06 -0.03
N PHE A 220 -6.34 17.09 -1.31
CA PHE A 220 -4.94 16.94 -1.75
C PHE A 220 -4.08 18.12 -1.29
N GLU A 221 -4.60 19.35 -1.40
CA GLU A 221 -3.90 20.55 -0.94
C GLU A 221 -3.61 20.49 0.57
N ALA A 222 -4.60 20.10 1.38
CA ALA A 222 -4.45 19.91 2.81
C ALA A 222 -3.41 18.83 3.15
N LEU A 223 -3.42 17.70 2.44
CA LEU A 223 -2.43 16.65 2.67
C LEU A 223 -1.01 17.10 2.30
N VAL A 224 -0.85 17.95 1.28
CA VAL A 224 0.45 18.52 0.90
C VAL A 224 0.90 19.55 1.93
N LYS A 225 0.07 20.54 2.26
CA LYS A 225 0.46 21.71 3.07
C LYS A 225 0.45 21.41 4.57
N ASP A 226 -0.60 20.77 5.07
CA ASP A 226 -0.81 20.52 6.50
C ASP A 226 -0.34 19.12 6.91
N GLY A 227 -0.55 18.12 6.05
CA GLY A 227 -0.13 16.75 6.27
C GLY A 227 1.34 16.48 5.93
N GLN A 228 1.94 17.30 5.09
CA GLN A 228 3.31 17.13 4.56
C GLN A 228 3.51 15.72 3.96
N VAL A 229 2.52 15.28 3.16
CA VAL A 229 2.53 13.97 2.54
C VAL A 229 3.75 13.79 1.62
N LYS A 230 4.43 12.65 1.71
CA LYS A 230 5.68 12.38 0.99
C LYS A 230 5.47 11.92 -0.45
N GLU A 231 4.32 11.31 -0.75
CA GLU A 231 3.99 10.83 -2.09
C GLU A 231 2.59 11.27 -2.52
N VAL A 232 2.43 11.47 -3.83
CA VAL A 232 1.14 11.73 -4.48
C VAL A 232 1.02 10.76 -5.65
N MET A 233 -0.09 10.06 -5.77
CA MET A 233 -0.34 9.16 -6.90
C MET A 233 -1.26 9.83 -7.90
N CYS A 234 -0.81 10.00 -9.14
CA CYS A 234 -1.63 10.49 -10.23
C CYS A 234 -2.63 9.42 -10.72
N ALA A 235 -3.82 9.87 -11.08
CA ALA A 235 -4.96 9.00 -11.39
C ALA A 235 -4.89 8.37 -12.78
N TYR A 236 -5.69 7.31 -12.99
CA TYR A 236 -5.85 6.65 -14.30
C TYR A 236 -6.47 7.55 -15.38
N ASN A 237 -7.44 8.38 -15.00
CA ASN A 237 -8.23 9.14 -15.96
C ASN A 237 -7.44 10.28 -16.61
N ARG A 238 -8.01 10.82 -17.69
CA ARG A 238 -7.61 12.12 -18.23
C ARG A 238 -8.30 13.25 -17.47
N PHE A 239 -7.66 14.38 -17.47
CA PHE A 239 -8.20 15.66 -17.01
C PHE A 239 -8.07 16.70 -18.13
N GLU A 240 -9.21 17.21 -18.62
CA GLU A 240 -9.25 18.20 -19.69
C GLU A 240 -8.50 17.75 -20.96
N GLY A 241 -8.50 16.44 -21.24
CA GLY A 241 -7.84 15.83 -22.39
C GLY A 241 -6.48 15.20 -22.09
N ASP A 242 -5.73 15.72 -21.13
CA ASP A 242 -4.41 15.21 -20.76
C ASP A 242 -4.52 14.04 -19.76
N PRO A 243 -3.70 12.97 -19.90
CA PRO A 243 -3.56 11.98 -18.84
C PRO A 243 -3.18 12.64 -17.53
N CYS A 244 -3.79 12.29 -16.40
CA CYS A 244 -3.43 12.89 -15.11
C CYS A 244 -1.93 12.76 -14.78
N CYS A 245 -1.31 11.62 -15.15
CA CYS A 245 0.11 11.38 -14.96
C CYS A 245 1.02 12.09 -16.00
N GLY A 246 0.45 12.79 -16.96
CA GLY A 246 1.14 13.60 -17.97
C GLY A 246 0.59 15.03 -18.04
N SER A 247 -0.13 15.47 -17.02
CA SER A 247 -0.77 16.80 -17.02
C SER A 247 0.13 17.85 -16.37
N ASP A 248 0.69 18.72 -17.17
CA ASP A 248 1.45 19.89 -16.67
C ASP A 248 0.61 20.76 -15.73
N ARG A 249 -0.69 20.93 -16.05
CA ARG A 249 -1.58 21.71 -15.20
C ARG A 249 -1.72 21.14 -13.81
N LEU A 250 -1.96 19.83 -13.69
CA LEU A 250 -2.13 19.19 -12.38
C LEU A 250 -0.79 19.06 -11.63
N LEU A 251 0.23 18.52 -12.29
CA LEU A 251 1.46 18.12 -11.61
C LEU A 251 2.45 19.26 -11.48
N MET A 252 2.68 20.04 -12.56
CA MET A 252 3.67 21.12 -12.51
C MET A 252 3.10 22.43 -11.97
N GLN A 253 1.95 22.90 -12.49
CA GLN A 253 1.40 24.18 -12.11
C GLN A 253 0.78 24.12 -10.70
N ILE A 254 -0.22 23.24 -10.49
CA ILE A 254 -0.94 23.17 -9.22
C ILE A 254 -0.08 22.52 -8.13
N LEU A 255 0.33 21.25 -8.34
CA LEU A 255 1.01 20.49 -7.29
C LEU A 255 2.40 21.07 -6.95
N ARG A 256 3.27 21.24 -7.97
CA ARG A 256 4.66 21.68 -7.74
C ARG A 256 4.78 23.19 -7.47
N GLN A 257 4.17 24.04 -8.32
CA GLN A 257 4.39 25.49 -8.26
C GLN A 257 3.46 26.19 -7.25
N GLU A 258 2.14 25.93 -7.29
CA GLU A 258 1.20 26.61 -6.40
C GLU A 258 1.27 26.09 -4.97
N TRP A 259 1.40 24.76 -4.80
CA TRP A 259 1.44 24.14 -3.46
C TRP A 259 2.84 23.92 -2.93
N GLY A 260 3.88 24.08 -3.75
CA GLY A 260 5.28 23.91 -3.34
C GLY A 260 5.67 22.46 -3.04
N TYR A 261 5.03 21.48 -3.68
CA TYR A 261 5.28 20.07 -3.42
C TYR A 261 6.62 19.59 -3.97
N GLU A 262 7.46 19.05 -3.10
CA GLU A 262 8.79 18.52 -3.44
C GLU A 262 8.91 16.99 -3.38
N GLY A 263 7.85 16.31 -2.92
CA GLY A 263 7.83 14.85 -2.77
C GLY A 263 7.73 14.09 -4.10
N ILE A 264 7.53 12.80 -4.01
CA ILE A 264 7.43 11.87 -5.15
C ILE A 264 6.03 11.93 -5.76
N VAL A 265 5.97 11.90 -7.10
CA VAL A 265 4.74 11.58 -7.82
C VAL A 265 4.88 10.18 -8.41
N VAL A 266 3.96 9.29 -8.05
CA VAL A 266 3.88 7.91 -8.57
C VAL A 266 2.67 7.76 -9.47
N SER A 267 2.77 6.98 -10.55
CA SER A 267 1.62 6.64 -11.36
C SER A 267 0.76 5.56 -10.69
N ASP A 268 -0.56 5.60 -10.90
CA ASP A 268 -1.38 4.41 -10.66
C ASP A 268 -0.95 3.27 -11.59
N CYS A 269 -1.20 2.00 -11.18
CA CYS A 269 -0.58 0.83 -11.81
C CYS A 269 -1.03 0.63 -13.25
N GLY A 270 -0.09 0.73 -14.18
CA GLY A 270 -0.33 0.70 -15.62
C GLY A 270 -0.84 2.02 -16.21
N GLY A 271 -0.92 3.10 -15.41
CA GLY A 271 -1.45 4.39 -15.84
C GLY A 271 -0.64 5.04 -16.97
N ILE A 272 0.67 4.83 -17.04
CA ILE A 272 1.49 5.33 -18.16
C ILE A 272 1.21 4.53 -19.45
N ALA A 273 0.92 3.24 -19.34
CA ALA A 273 0.54 2.44 -20.49
C ALA A 273 -0.82 2.87 -21.08
N ASP A 274 -1.69 3.49 -20.27
CA ASP A 274 -2.96 4.05 -20.76
C ASP A 274 -2.78 5.16 -21.80
N PHE A 275 -1.64 5.87 -21.79
CA PHE A 275 -1.39 6.96 -22.75
C PHE A 275 -1.40 6.48 -24.20
N PHE A 276 -0.95 5.24 -24.46
CA PHE A 276 -0.73 4.74 -25.82
C PHE A 276 -1.46 3.43 -26.16
N ARG A 277 -1.92 2.66 -25.15
CA ARG A 277 -2.55 1.37 -25.42
C ARG A 277 -3.94 1.52 -26.06
N ASP A 278 -4.34 0.47 -26.78
CA ASP A 278 -5.72 0.32 -27.22
C ASP A 278 -6.66 0.27 -26.00
N LYS A 279 -7.83 0.92 -26.06
CA LYS A 279 -8.74 1.14 -24.91
C LYS A 279 -8.09 1.84 -23.72
N GLY A 280 -7.19 2.76 -24.01
CA GLY A 280 -6.63 3.75 -23.10
C GLY A 280 -6.90 5.15 -23.60
N HIS A 281 -5.97 6.07 -23.32
CA HIS A 281 -6.14 7.48 -23.68
C HIS A 281 -5.86 7.78 -25.17
N GLN A 282 -4.97 7.00 -25.80
CA GLN A 282 -4.52 7.18 -27.19
C GLN A 282 -3.97 8.60 -27.47
N THR A 283 -3.33 9.20 -26.48
CA THR A 283 -2.71 10.54 -26.57
C THR A 283 -1.27 10.48 -27.08
N HIS A 284 -0.62 9.32 -26.98
CA HIS A 284 0.76 9.09 -27.38
C HIS A 284 0.85 7.88 -28.32
N ALA A 285 1.88 7.88 -29.17
CA ALA A 285 2.02 6.84 -30.19
C ALA A 285 2.58 5.52 -29.65
N ASP A 286 3.44 5.60 -28.64
CA ASP A 286 4.21 4.47 -28.12
C ASP A 286 4.64 4.68 -26.66
N ALA A 287 5.25 3.65 -26.09
CA ALA A 287 5.74 3.67 -24.70
C ALA A 287 6.90 4.65 -24.49
N GLU A 288 7.73 4.89 -25.49
CA GLU A 288 8.85 5.83 -25.41
C GLU A 288 8.35 7.28 -25.27
N SER A 289 7.42 7.69 -26.11
CA SER A 289 6.83 9.04 -26.05
C SER A 289 5.98 9.24 -24.80
N ALA A 290 5.22 8.21 -24.39
CA ALA A 290 4.42 8.23 -23.17
C ALA A 290 5.28 8.37 -21.90
N SER A 291 6.35 7.57 -21.79
CA SER A 291 7.27 7.61 -20.65
C SER A 291 8.00 8.95 -20.55
N ALA A 292 8.49 9.49 -21.67
CA ALA A 292 9.14 10.79 -21.72
C ALA A 292 8.18 11.90 -21.27
N ALA A 293 6.94 11.93 -21.80
CA ALA A 293 5.93 12.90 -21.42
C ALA A 293 5.59 12.85 -19.93
N ALA A 294 5.40 11.66 -19.37
CA ALA A 294 5.09 11.48 -17.95
C ALA A 294 6.20 12.03 -17.04
N VAL A 295 7.48 11.73 -17.33
CA VAL A 295 8.61 12.24 -16.54
C VAL A 295 8.73 13.77 -16.68
N LEU A 296 8.61 14.31 -17.90
CA LEU A 296 8.68 15.76 -18.14
C LEU A 296 7.55 16.51 -17.42
N SER A 297 6.36 15.91 -17.32
CA SER A 297 5.24 16.47 -16.54
C SER A 297 5.34 16.21 -15.03
N GLY A 298 6.39 15.56 -14.54
CA GLY A 298 6.70 15.45 -13.11
C GLY A 298 6.30 14.15 -12.43
N THR A 299 5.95 13.08 -13.17
CA THR A 299 5.75 11.73 -12.63
C THR A 299 7.10 11.03 -12.46
N ASP A 300 7.49 10.81 -11.21
CA ASP A 300 8.85 10.34 -10.84
C ASP A 300 8.96 8.80 -10.86
N LEU A 301 7.89 8.09 -10.53
CA LEU A 301 7.85 6.65 -10.32
C LEU A 301 6.69 6.02 -11.09
N GLU A 302 6.95 4.94 -11.81
CA GLU A 302 5.90 4.17 -12.48
C GLU A 302 5.54 2.90 -11.70
N CYS A 303 4.26 2.71 -11.40
CA CYS A 303 3.73 1.38 -11.15
C CYS A 303 3.41 0.71 -12.50
N GLY A 304 4.36 -0.01 -13.05
CA GLY A 304 4.23 -0.59 -14.38
C GLY A 304 5.55 -0.98 -15.02
N SER A 305 5.59 -0.92 -16.36
CA SER A 305 6.77 -1.34 -17.13
C SER A 305 7.14 -0.43 -18.30
N SER A 306 6.40 0.67 -18.50
CA SER A 306 6.63 1.60 -19.63
C SER A 306 7.96 2.33 -19.47
N TYR A 307 8.32 2.70 -18.25
CA TYR A 307 9.58 3.40 -17.95
C TYR A 307 10.84 2.61 -18.33
N LYS A 308 10.75 1.28 -18.53
CA LYS A 308 11.84 0.51 -19.16
C LYS A 308 12.28 1.07 -20.53
N LYS A 309 11.40 1.86 -21.16
CA LYS A 309 11.66 2.51 -22.45
C LYS A 309 12.36 3.86 -22.36
N LEU A 310 12.58 4.40 -21.15
CA LEU A 310 13.22 5.71 -20.97
C LEU A 310 14.66 5.76 -21.52
N VAL A 311 15.41 4.65 -21.48
CA VAL A 311 16.74 4.58 -22.13
C VAL A 311 16.60 4.88 -23.62
N ASN A 312 15.68 4.19 -24.30
CA ASN A 312 15.39 4.43 -25.72
C ASN A 312 14.84 5.86 -25.97
N SER A 313 14.07 6.41 -25.02
CA SER A 313 13.56 7.79 -25.11
C SER A 313 14.68 8.82 -25.10
N VAL A 314 15.72 8.61 -24.30
CA VAL A 314 16.93 9.45 -24.28
C VAL A 314 17.70 9.30 -25.60
N GLU A 315 17.92 8.08 -26.08
CA GLU A 315 18.59 7.82 -27.35
C GLU A 315 17.88 8.48 -28.55
N LYS A 316 16.54 8.53 -28.52
CA LYS A 316 15.71 9.20 -29.53
C LYS A 316 15.63 10.73 -29.35
N GLY A 317 16.18 11.28 -28.28
CA GLY A 317 16.13 12.71 -27.96
C GLY A 317 14.74 13.20 -27.53
N LEU A 318 13.86 12.31 -27.04
CA LEU A 318 12.53 12.68 -26.52
C LEU A 318 12.60 13.27 -25.11
N ILE A 319 13.66 12.95 -24.35
CA ILE A 319 13.93 13.42 -23.00
C ILE A 319 15.44 13.44 -22.78
N ASN A 320 15.93 14.27 -21.84
CA ASN A 320 17.35 14.29 -21.49
C ASN A 320 17.59 13.47 -20.20
N GLU A 321 18.77 12.90 -20.05
CA GLU A 321 19.15 12.19 -18.82
C GLU A 321 19.02 13.09 -17.57
N LYS A 322 19.24 14.40 -17.69
CA LYS A 322 19.07 15.36 -16.58
C LYS A 322 17.63 15.44 -16.05
N ASP A 323 16.65 15.23 -16.91
CA ASP A 323 15.25 15.21 -16.50
C ASP A 323 14.95 13.95 -15.68
N ILE A 324 15.56 12.81 -16.06
CA ILE A 324 15.55 11.56 -15.29
C ILE A 324 16.24 11.72 -13.94
N ASP A 325 17.38 12.44 -13.89
CA ASP A 325 18.14 12.72 -12.67
C ASP A 325 17.27 13.39 -11.59
N VAL A 326 16.38 14.29 -11.98
CA VAL A 326 15.47 14.98 -11.04
C VAL A 326 14.57 13.97 -10.31
N SER A 327 13.96 13.04 -11.05
CA SER A 327 13.09 12.00 -10.50
C SER A 327 13.88 11.01 -9.64
N VAL A 328 15.00 10.49 -10.14
CA VAL A 328 15.83 9.54 -9.41
C VAL A 328 16.35 10.13 -8.10
N LYS A 329 16.73 11.41 -8.09
CA LYS A 329 17.17 12.11 -6.88
C LYS A 329 16.09 12.10 -5.80
N ARG A 330 14.82 12.36 -6.16
CA ARG A 330 13.68 12.28 -5.22
C ARG A 330 13.51 10.88 -4.65
N LEU A 331 13.59 9.86 -5.49
CA LEU A 331 13.47 8.46 -5.07
C LEU A 331 14.60 8.05 -4.12
N LEU A 332 15.84 8.39 -4.43
CA LEU A 332 17.00 8.13 -3.57
C LEU A 332 16.88 8.85 -2.23
N LYS A 333 16.49 10.15 -2.25
CA LYS A 333 16.27 10.94 -1.03
C LYS A 333 15.25 10.26 -0.11
N ALA A 334 14.10 9.82 -0.65
CA ALA A 334 13.06 9.14 0.11
C ALA A 334 13.57 7.84 0.77
N ARG A 335 14.36 7.03 0.07
CA ARG A 335 14.97 5.81 0.63
C ARG A 335 15.96 6.14 1.76
N PHE A 336 16.70 7.25 1.65
CA PHE A 336 17.56 7.72 2.75
C PHE A 336 16.76 8.29 3.92
N GLU A 337 15.69 9.04 3.67
CA GLU A 337 14.78 9.54 4.71
C GLU A 337 14.17 8.39 5.52
N LEU A 338 13.77 7.32 4.88
CA LEU A 338 13.23 6.13 5.51
C LEU A 338 14.28 5.28 6.27
N GLY A 339 15.58 5.56 6.06
CA GLY A 339 16.68 4.75 6.61
C GLY A 339 16.79 3.36 5.97
N GLU A 340 16.13 3.14 4.83
CA GLU A 340 16.10 1.83 4.14
C GLU A 340 17.50 1.42 3.62
N MET A 341 18.33 2.41 3.26
CA MET A 341 19.71 2.19 2.80
C MET A 341 20.74 2.19 3.94
N ASP A 342 20.31 2.25 5.18
CA ASP A 342 21.18 2.25 6.36
C ASP A 342 21.08 0.92 7.13
N ASP A 343 22.01 0.71 8.08
CA ASP A 343 21.95 -0.43 8.98
C ASP A 343 20.73 -0.29 9.92
N ASN A 344 19.92 -1.34 10.02
CA ASN A 344 18.74 -1.40 10.87
C ASN A 344 19.05 -1.03 12.34
N GLN A 345 20.27 -1.27 12.83
CA GLN A 345 20.68 -0.90 14.19
C GLN A 345 20.72 0.63 14.41
N LYS A 346 20.90 1.41 13.32
CA LYS A 346 20.91 2.88 13.36
C LYS A 346 19.51 3.47 13.22
N VAL A 347 18.54 2.70 12.78
CA VAL A 347 17.16 3.14 12.56
C VAL A 347 16.34 2.79 13.79
N SER A 348 15.92 3.81 14.55
CA SER A 348 15.17 3.63 15.80
C SER A 348 13.87 2.84 15.60
N TRP A 349 13.18 3.07 14.49
CA TRP A 349 11.94 2.39 14.13
C TRP A 349 12.11 0.87 13.93
N SER A 350 13.32 0.41 13.60
CA SER A 350 13.62 -1.02 13.46
C SER A 350 13.62 -1.77 14.80
N ARG A 351 13.52 -1.07 15.93
CA ARG A 351 13.41 -1.66 17.27
C ARG A 351 11.98 -2.04 17.65
N ILE A 352 10.98 -1.66 16.84
CA ILE A 352 9.58 -2.03 17.07
C ILE A 352 9.48 -3.57 16.97
N PRO A 353 9.08 -4.27 18.05
CA PRO A 353 9.08 -5.73 18.05
C PRO A 353 7.93 -6.29 17.20
N TYR A 354 8.15 -7.44 16.56
CA TYR A 354 7.11 -8.09 15.72
C TYR A 354 5.84 -8.45 16.51
N SER A 355 5.92 -8.54 17.83
CA SER A 355 4.76 -8.83 18.71
C SER A 355 3.69 -7.74 18.72
N VAL A 356 3.96 -6.55 18.15
CA VAL A 356 2.93 -5.51 17.98
C VAL A 356 1.89 -5.91 16.93
N VAL A 357 2.27 -6.78 15.97
CA VAL A 357 1.38 -7.23 14.89
C VAL A 357 0.22 -8.05 15.47
N CYS A 358 -1.00 -7.61 15.22
CA CYS A 358 -2.22 -8.17 15.80
C CYS A 358 -2.13 -8.30 17.35
N SER A 359 -1.60 -7.30 18.01
CA SER A 359 -1.54 -7.28 19.48
C SER A 359 -2.92 -7.02 20.08
N ALA A 360 -3.13 -7.44 21.32
CA ALA A 360 -4.38 -7.15 22.05
C ALA A 360 -4.68 -5.65 22.15
N LYS A 361 -3.63 -4.80 22.19
CA LYS A 361 -3.78 -3.34 22.15
C LYS A 361 -4.38 -2.88 20.81
N HIS A 362 -3.91 -3.41 19.69
CA HIS A 362 -4.41 -3.07 18.37
C HIS A 362 -5.81 -3.63 18.11
N ASP A 363 -6.10 -4.85 18.61
CA ASP A 363 -7.46 -5.41 18.57
C ASP A 363 -8.45 -4.53 19.36
N SER A 364 -8.05 -4.05 20.54
CA SER A 364 -8.88 -3.13 21.34
C SER A 364 -9.11 -1.79 20.62
N LEU A 365 -8.10 -1.26 19.93
CA LEU A 365 -8.21 -0.04 19.15
C LEU A 365 -9.14 -0.24 17.93
N SER A 366 -9.08 -1.40 17.27
CA SER A 366 -9.99 -1.73 16.18
C SER A 366 -11.45 -1.82 16.66
N LEU A 367 -11.68 -2.45 17.82
CA LEU A 367 -13.03 -2.51 18.42
C LEU A 367 -13.53 -1.12 18.81
N ASP A 368 -12.69 -0.26 19.39
CA ASP A 368 -13.08 1.10 19.75
C ASP A 368 -13.45 1.92 18.50
N MET A 369 -12.63 1.84 17.46
CA MET A 369 -12.89 2.49 16.18
C MET A 369 -14.18 1.98 15.52
N ALA A 370 -14.45 0.67 15.58
CA ALA A 370 -15.70 0.10 15.09
C ALA A 370 -16.91 0.64 15.85
N ARG A 371 -16.83 0.82 17.17
CA ARG A 371 -17.91 1.43 17.97
C ARG A 371 -18.14 2.89 17.60
N LYS A 372 -17.08 3.66 17.39
CA LYS A 372 -17.14 5.08 16.99
C LYS A 372 -17.71 5.26 15.59
N SER A 373 -17.55 4.28 14.69
CA SER A 373 -18.04 4.33 13.31
C SER A 373 -19.55 4.12 13.19
N MET A 374 -20.22 3.64 14.24
CA MET A 374 -21.66 3.36 14.20
C MET A 374 -22.47 4.63 14.46
N THR A 375 -23.31 5.01 13.49
CA THR A 375 -24.17 6.18 13.57
C THR A 375 -25.62 5.78 13.84
N LEU A 376 -26.22 6.30 14.92
CA LEU A 376 -27.63 6.10 15.23
C LEU A 376 -28.48 7.04 14.37
N LEU A 377 -29.11 6.51 13.31
CA LEU A 377 -29.93 7.29 12.39
C LEU A 377 -31.36 7.52 12.93
N LEU A 378 -31.90 6.53 13.63
CA LEU A 378 -33.27 6.59 14.18
C LEU A 378 -33.38 5.67 15.38
N ASN A 379 -34.08 6.12 16.43
CA ASN A 379 -34.47 5.29 17.59
C ASN A 379 -35.94 5.48 17.91
N GLN A 380 -36.80 4.92 17.06
CA GLN A 380 -38.24 5.05 17.21
C GLN A 380 -38.71 4.25 18.42
N ASN A 381 -39.58 4.86 19.23
CA ASN A 381 -40.11 4.28 20.48
C ASN A 381 -39.02 3.88 21.51
N ASN A 382 -37.81 4.43 21.41
CA ASN A 382 -36.69 4.11 22.29
C ASN A 382 -36.39 2.60 22.37
N ILE A 383 -36.47 1.91 21.22
CA ILE A 383 -36.23 0.46 21.15
C ILE A 383 -34.78 0.10 21.43
N LEU A 384 -33.86 1.02 21.15
CA LEU A 384 -32.41 0.84 21.42
C LEU A 384 -32.01 1.54 22.72
N PRO A 385 -31.13 0.96 23.53
CA PRO A 385 -30.50 -0.36 23.36
C PRO A 385 -31.51 -1.49 23.57
N LEU A 386 -31.34 -2.59 22.85
CA LEU A 386 -32.21 -3.77 23.01
C LEU A 386 -32.12 -4.31 24.45
N LYS A 387 -33.27 -4.66 25.03
CA LYS A 387 -33.35 -5.30 26.35
C LYS A 387 -32.80 -6.74 26.22
N ARG A 388 -32.10 -7.21 27.21
CA ARG A 388 -31.66 -8.61 27.28
C ARG A 388 -32.73 -9.49 27.89
N GLY A 389 -32.88 -10.69 27.32
CA GLY A 389 -33.77 -11.74 27.82
C GLY A 389 -35.19 -11.70 27.25
N GLY A 390 -35.62 -12.82 26.70
CA GLY A 390 -36.95 -12.98 26.11
C GLY A 390 -37.17 -12.30 24.77
N GLN A 391 -36.13 -11.83 24.11
CA GLN A 391 -36.23 -11.19 22.80
C GLN A 391 -36.20 -12.24 21.68
N MET A 392 -36.88 -11.92 20.58
CA MET A 392 -36.72 -12.62 19.31
C MET A 392 -36.05 -11.66 18.31
N ILE A 393 -34.83 -11.97 17.91
CA ILE A 393 -34.01 -11.13 17.03
C ILE A 393 -33.83 -11.83 15.69
N ALA A 394 -34.25 -11.17 14.63
CA ALA A 394 -34.03 -11.60 13.26
C ALA A 394 -32.81 -10.83 12.68
N VAL A 395 -31.80 -11.56 12.25
CA VAL A 395 -30.64 -11.04 11.53
C VAL A 395 -30.76 -11.48 10.08
N MET A 396 -30.81 -10.53 9.16
CA MET A 396 -31.05 -10.82 7.74
C MET A 396 -30.05 -10.06 6.86
N GLY A 397 -29.75 -10.63 5.70
CA GLY A 397 -28.91 -10.04 4.69
C GLY A 397 -27.62 -10.83 4.44
N PRO A 398 -27.06 -10.70 3.21
CA PRO A 398 -25.90 -11.47 2.77
C PRO A 398 -24.62 -11.13 3.56
N ASN A 399 -24.50 -9.90 4.05
CA ASN A 399 -23.31 -9.44 4.75
C ASN A 399 -23.29 -9.81 6.25
N ALA A 400 -24.40 -10.27 6.79
CA ALA A 400 -24.53 -10.51 8.23
C ALA A 400 -23.59 -11.60 8.75
N ASN A 401 -23.24 -12.58 7.90
CA ASN A 401 -22.37 -13.70 8.25
C ASN A 401 -21.25 -13.93 7.22
N ASP A 402 -20.75 -12.84 6.62
CA ASP A 402 -19.63 -12.92 5.67
C ASP A 402 -18.39 -12.25 6.27
N SER A 403 -17.44 -13.06 6.73
CA SER A 403 -16.18 -12.58 7.31
C SER A 403 -15.25 -11.94 6.27
N VAL A 404 -15.23 -12.48 5.05
CA VAL A 404 -14.33 -12.02 3.98
C VAL A 404 -14.76 -10.65 3.45
N MET A 405 -16.05 -10.44 3.29
CA MET A 405 -16.61 -9.15 2.87
C MET A 405 -16.26 -8.04 3.88
N GLN A 406 -16.27 -8.33 5.19
CA GLN A 406 -15.91 -7.38 6.23
C GLN A 406 -14.46 -6.89 6.15
N TRP A 407 -13.55 -7.68 5.58
CA TRP A 407 -12.16 -7.27 5.46
C TRP A 407 -11.95 -6.14 4.44
N GLY A 408 -12.87 -5.96 3.49
CA GLY A 408 -12.77 -4.93 2.45
C GLY A 408 -11.64 -5.17 1.45
N ASN A 409 -11.22 -4.10 0.75
CA ASN A 409 -10.07 -4.14 -0.15
C ASN A 409 -8.80 -3.69 0.59
N TYR A 410 -7.64 -4.11 0.11
CA TYR A 410 -6.33 -3.83 0.70
C TYR A 410 -6.27 -4.18 2.19
N ASN A 411 -6.67 -5.39 2.52
CA ASN A 411 -6.64 -5.95 3.87
C ASN A 411 -5.42 -6.85 4.10
N GLY A 412 -5.01 -6.98 5.35
CA GLY A 412 -4.23 -8.11 5.85
C GLY A 412 -5.14 -9.27 6.26
N THR A 413 -4.58 -10.35 6.76
CA THR A 413 -5.34 -11.47 7.34
C THR A 413 -5.47 -11.25 8.85
N PRO A 414 -6.67 -10.96 9.39
CA PRO A 414 -6.84 -10.84 10.83
C PRO A 414 -6.67 -12.21 11.51
N LYS A 415 -6.25 -12.23 12.77
CA LYS A 415 -6.16 -13.48 13.55
C LYS A 415 -7.53 -14.11 13.79
N HIS A 416 -8.55 -13.30 13.92
CA HIS A 416 -9.94 -13.71 14.09
C HIS A 416 -10.85 -12.64 13.47
N THR A 417 -12.02 -13.06 13.04
CA THR A 417 -13.07 -12.16 12.55
C THR A 417 -14.36 -12.49 13.27
N ILE A 418 -14.99 -11.48 13.83
CA ILE A 418 -16.33 -11.61 14.44
C ILE A 418 -17.32 -11.05 13.44
N THR A 419 -18.20 -11.91 12.88
CA THR A 419 -19.26 -11.46 11.99
C THR A 419 -20.34 -10.71 12.78
N ILE A 420 -21.18 -9.93 12.09
CA ILE A 420 -22.33 -9.25 12.71
C ILE A 420 -23.21 -10.26 13.42
N LEU A 421 -23.46 -11.41 12.77
CA LEU A 421 -24.25 -12.51 13.34
C LEU A 421 -23.60 -13.07 14.61
N ASP A 422 -22.28 -13.30 14.62
CA ASP A 422 -21.55 -13.81 15.77
C ASP A 422 -21.53 -12.82 16.92
N GLY A 423 -21.34 -11.54 16.62
CA GLY A 423 -21.39 -10.46 17.60
C GLY A 423 -22.74 -10.37 18.29
N ILE A 424 -23.85 -10.42 17.53
CA ILE A 424 -25.20 -10.43 18.07
C ILE A 424 -25.41 -11.71 18.89
N ARG A 425 -25.05 -12.88 18.37
CA ARG A 425 -25.20 -14.17 19.07
C ARG A 425 -24.49 -14.16 20.43
N SER A 426 -23.29 -13.59 20.50
CA SER A 426 -22.51 -13.49 21.74
C SER A 426 -23.13 -12.55 22.79
N ALA A 427 -23.96 -11.60 22.35
CA ALA A 427 -24.61 -10.63 23.21
C ALA A 427 -25.98 -11.08 23.76
N LEU A 428 -26.52 -12.22 23.26
CA LEU A 428 -27.84 -12.72 23.65
C LEU A 428 -27.86 -13.23 25.09
N GLY A 429 -29.00 -13.02 25.75
CA GLY A 429 -29.31 -13.65 27.03
C GLY A 429 -29.85 -15.08 26.85
N LYS A 430 -29.99 -15.79 27.99
CA LYS A 430 -30.37 -17.22 27.99
C LYS A 430 -31.72 -17.51 27.30
N ASP A 431 -32.67 -16.58 27.39
CA ASP A 431 -34.03 -16.74 26.88
C ASP A 431 -34.27 -16.00 25.56
N ASP A 432 -33.22 -15.41 24.96
CA ASP A 432 -33.30 -14.74 23.67
C ASP A 432 -33.26 -15.78 22.53
N LYS A 433 -33.99 -15.50 21.45
CA LYS A 433 -34.02 -16.33 20.24
C LYS A 433 -33.42 -15.55 19.08
N LEU A 434 -32.48 -16.18 18.36
CA LEU A 434 -31.87 -15.66 17.15
C LEU A 434 -32.37 -16.43 15.93
N ILE A 435 -32.86 -15.71 14.94
CA ILE A 435 -33.19 -16.24 13.62
C ILE A 435 -32.23 -15.56 12.62
N TYR A 436 -31.59 -16.35 11.77
CA TYR A 436 -30.74 -15.85 10.70
C TYR A 436 -31.24 -16.34 9.35
N GLU A 437 -31.37 -15.41 8.42
CA GLU A 437 -31.67 -15.71 7.01
C GLU A 437 -30.84 -14.80 6.11
N GLN A 438 -30.14 -15.38 5.14
CA GLN A 438 -29.36 -14.61 4.18
C GLN A 438 -30.27 -13.70 3.30
N GLY A 439 -31.47 -14.17 2.98
CA GLY A 439 -32.49 -13.45 2.22
C GLY A 439 -32.18 -13.35 0.73
N CYS A 440 -31.07 -12.74 0.34
CA CYS A 440 -30.64 -12.60 -1.05
C CYS A 440 -29.14 -12.86 -1.20
N SER A 441 -28.68 -13.00 -2.44
CA SER A 441 -27.25 -13.01 -2.79
C SER A 441 -26.78 -11.62 -3.21
N TRP A 442 -25.44 -11.44 -3.35
CA TRP A 442 -24.86 -10.17 -3.83
C TRP A 442 -25.10 -9.91 -5.32
N VAL A 443 -25.52 -10.94 -6.08
CA VAL A 443 -25.79 -10.85 -7.52
C VAL A 443 -27.17 -11.40 -7.82
N GLU A 444 -27.88 -10.77 -8.74
CA GLU A 444 -29.24 -11.16 -9.12
C GLU A 444 -29.31 -12.58 -9.70
N ARG A 445 -28.30 -12.96 -10.48
CA ARG A 445 -28.20 -14.27 -11.10
C ARG A 445 -26.89 -14.95 -10.72
N ASN A 446 -26.95 -15.85 -9.77
CA ASN A 446 -25.82 -16.71 -9.45
C ASN A 446 -25.95 -18.03 -10.23
N LEU A 447 -25.26 -18.10 -11.38
CA LEU A 447 -25.23 -19.30 -12.24
C LEU A 447 -24.22 -20.34 -11.73
N ILE A 448 -23.34 -19.98 -10.81
CA ILE A 448 -22.33 -20.87 -10.23
C ILE A 448 -22.73 -21.19 -8.81
N LYS A 449 -23.04 -22.46 -8.56
CA LYS A 449 -23.28 -22.98 -7.20
C LYS A 449 -22.04 -23.73 -6.71
N SER A 450 -21.63 -23.44 -5.49
CA SER A 450 -20.59 -24.20 -4.83
C SER A 450 -21.13 -25.60 -4.52
N VAL A 451 -20.37 -26.63 -4.89
CA VAL A 451 -20.63 -28.02 -4.53
C VAL A 451 -19.81 -28.47 -3.31
N PHE A 452 -19.21 -27.51 -2.60
CA PHE A 452 -18.34 -27.78 -1.46
C PHE A 452 -18.96 -28.69 -0.40
N SER A 453 -20.26 -28.56 -0.16
CA SER A 453 -21.01 -29.43 0.80
C SER A 453 -21.05 -30.92 0.41
N GLN A 454 -20.72 -31.23 -0.85
CA GLN A 454 -20.64 -32.61 -1.37
C GLN A 454 -19.22 -33.18 -1.33
N CYS A 455 -18.23 -32.31 -1.03
CA CYS A 455 -16.83 -32.69 -0.99
C CYS A 455 -16.51 -33.46 0.31
N GLN A 456 -15.84 -34.58 0.20
CA GLN A 456 -15.39 -35.42 1.30
C GLN A 456 -13.90 -35.73 1.15
N SER A 457 -13.11 -35.53 2.19
CA SER A 457 -11.74 -36.03 2.25
C SER A 457 -11.64 -37.28 3.08
N ALA A 458 -10.49 -37.93 3.09
CA ALA A 458 -10.24 -39.08 3.96
C ALA A 458 -10.38 -38.74 5.46
N GLU A 459 -10.26 -37.49 5.82
CA GLU A 459 -10.28 -36.96 7.19
C GLU A 459 -11.64 -36.33 7.57
N GLY A 460 -12.61 -36.34 6.65
CA GLY A 460 -13.96 -35.82 6.89
C GLY A 460 -14.47 -34.87 5.80
N ALA A 461 -15.53 -34.13 6.12
CA ALA A 461 -16.16 -33.21 5.17
C ALA A 461 -15.19 -32.12 4.69
N GLY A 462 -15.26 -31.77 3.41
CA GLY A 462 -14.46 -30.73 2.77
C GLY A 462 -13.15 -31.22 2.16
N PHE A 463 -12.05 -30.51 2.38
CA PHE A 463 -10.75 -30.80 1.78
C PHE A 463 -9.68 -31.01 2.82
N THR A 464 -8.77 -31.95 2.59
CA THR A 464 -7.48 -32.02 3.26
C THR A 464 -6.48 -31.22 2.45
N ALA A 465 -5.89 -30.19 3.05
CA ALA A 465 -4.85 -29.37 2.47
C ALA A 465 -3.49 -29.71 3.07
N ARG A 466 -2.47 -29.91 2.24
CA ARG A 466 -1.08 -30.12 2.64
C ARG A 466 -0.20 -29.06 2.01
N TYR A 467 0.76 -28.51 2.76
CA TYR A 467 1.57 -27.38 2.35
C TYR A 467 3.07 -27.67 2.50
N TRP A 468 3.87 -27.20 1.56
CA TRP A 468 5.32 -27.27 1.56
C TRP A 468 5.90 -25.86 1.36
N ASN A 469 7.00 -25.55 2.03
CA ASN A 469 7.73 -24.28 1.85
C ASN A 469 8.77 -24.37 0.71
N ASN A 470 8.40 -25.02 -0.38
CA ASN A 470 9.12 -25.11 -1.65
C ASN A 470 8.12 -25.22 -2.81
N LYS A 471 8.57 -25.08 -4.04
CA LYS A 471 7.71 -25.09 -5.24
C LYS A 471 7.42 -26.50 -5.79
N ASP A 472 8.16 -27.52 -5.33
CA ASP A 472 8.25 -28.81 -5.98
C ASP A 472 7.66 -29.96 -5.13
N TYR A 473 6.97 -29.66 -4.02
CA TYR A 473 6.39 -30.64 -3.07
C TYR A 473 7.44 -31.57 -2.43
N GLU A 474 8.69 -31.10 -2.32
CA GLU A 474 9.78 -31.90 -1.75
C GLU A 474 9.71 -31.98 -0.22
N GLY A 475 10.00 -33.18 0.30
CA GLY A 475 10.01 -33.44 1.74
C GLY A 475 8.63 -33.64 2.37
N GLU A 476 8.58 -33.65 3.68
CA GLU A 476 7.32 -33.74 4.43
C GLU A 476 6.58 -32.39 4.42
N PRO A 477 5.23 -32.39 4.39
CA PRO A 477 4.46 -31.17 4.48
C PRO A 477 4.77 -30.40 5.78
N VAL A 478 5.00 -29.10 5.68
CA VAL A 478 5.19 -28.22 6.86
C VAL A 478 3.90 -28.00 7.64
N ALA A 479 2.75 -28.17 6.97
CA ALA A 479 1.44 -28.10 7.60
C ALA A 479 0.41 -28.94 6.85
N THR A 480 -0.54 -29.46 7.61
CA THR A 480 -1.77 -30.09 7.09
C THR A 480 -2.96 -29.43 7.75
N ALA A 481 -3.98 -29.11 6.99
CA ALA A 481 -5.21 -28.50 7.48
C ALA A 481 -6.45 -29.16 6.87
N GLN A 482 -7.51 -29.31 7.68
CA GLN A 482 -8.82 -29.73 7.21
C GLN A 482 -9.67 -28.48 6.96
N LEU A 483 -10.07 -28.28 5.70
CA LEU A 483 -10.90 -27.16 5.26
C LEU A 483 -12.36 -27.63 5.21
N THR A 484 -13.11 -27.29 6.24
CA THR A 484 -14.52 -27.75 6.43
C THR A 484 -15.55 -26.72 5.97
N THR A 485 -15.11 -25.54 5.55
CA THR A 485 -15.96 -24.46 5.02
C THR A 485 -15.49 -24.06 3.63
N PRO A 486 -16.36 -23.52 2.77
CA PRO A 486 -15.95 -22.98 1.49
C PRO A 486 -14.81 -21.96 1.65
N PHE A 487 -13.83 -22.05 0.78
CA PHE A 487 -12.64 -21.19 0.84
C PHE A 487 -12.36 -20.54 -0.52
N ARG A 488 -11.74 -19.39 -0.47
CA ARG A 488 -11.18 -18.70 -1.63
C ARG A 488 -9.70 -18.44 -1.38
N LEU A 489 -8.86 -18.96 -2.24
CA LEU A 489 -7.42 -18.80 -2.14
C LEU A 489 -6.98 -17.58 -2.93
N CYS A 490 -6.09 -16.80 -2.34
CA CYS A 490 -5.46 -15.63 -2.97
C CYS A 490 -3.94 -15.79 -2.85
N THR A 491 -3.26 -15.77 -3.98
CA THR A 491 -1.80 -15.93 -4.07
C THR A 491 -1.03 -14.60 -4.00
N SER A 492 -1.70 -13.50 -3.71
CA SER A 492 -1.07 -12.17 -3.64
C SER A 492 -0.49 -11.80 -2.27
N GLY A 493 -0.13 -12.79 -1.43
CA GLY A 493 0.40 -12.55 -0.08
C GLY A 493 -0.66 -12.17 0.97
N ALA A 494 -1.93 -12.06 0.59
CA ALA A 494 -3.02 -11.70 1.51
C ALA A 494 -3.50 -12.89 2.38
N THR A 495 -3.22 -14.13 1.98
CA THR A 495 -3.75 -15.34 2.64
C THR A 495 -2.68 -15.96 3.52
N VAL A 496 -3.03 -16.20 4.79
CA VAL A 496 -2.29 -17.11 5.66
C VAL A 496 -2.92 -18.49 5.54
N PHE A 497 -2.23 -19.43 4.89
CA PHE A 497 -2.78 -20.74 4.56
C PHE A 497 -2.84 -21.67 5.78
N ALA A 498 -1.75 -21.73 6.53
CA ALA A 498 -1.65 -22.44 7.81
C ALA A 498 -0.42 -21.93 8.59
N PRO A 499 -0.35 -22.15 9.90
CA PRO A 499 0.84 -21.81 10.68
C PRO A 499 2.11 -22.46 10.11
N GLY A 500 3.17 -21.67 9.90
CA GLY A 500 4.44 -22.15 9.38
C GLY A 500 4.53 -22.23 7.85
N VAL A 501 3.44 -21.97 7.11
CA VAL A 501 3.47 -21.90 5.65
C VAL A 501 3.92 -20.52 5.19
N ASN A 502 4.88 -20.49 4.27
CA ASN A 502 5.35 -19.26 3.64
C ASN A 502 4.23 -18.56 2.87
N LEU A 503 4.30 -17.24 2.75
CA LEU A 503 3.37 -16.45 1.92
C LEU A 503 3.75 -16.47 0.43
N THR A 504 5.00 -16.76 0.14
CA THR A 504 5.59 -16.91 -1.19
C THR A 504 6.43 -18.19 -1.22
N ASP A 505 6.78 -18.66 -2.41
CA ASP A 505 7.66 -19.83 -2.62
C ASP A 505 7.19 -21.07 -1.83
N PHE A 506 5.91 -21.36 -1.95
CA PHE A 506 5.29 -22.55 -1.36
C PHE A 506 4.53 -23.35 -2.43
N SER A 507 4.20 -24.59 -2.12
CA SER A 507 3.28 -25.42 -2.88
C SER A 507 2.21 -26.03 -1.98
N ALA A 508 1.05 -26.37 -2.55
CA ALA A 508 -0.05 -26.95 -1.79
C ALA A 508 -0.83 -27.98 -2.60
N ILE A 509 -1.29 -29.03 -1.94
CA ILE A 509 -2.20 -30.04 -2.49
C ILE A 509 -3.52 -29.96 -1.70
N TYR A 510 -4.62 -29.75 -2.40
CA TYR A 510 -5.97 -29.79 -1.87
C TYR A 510 -6.66 -31.05 -2.38
N GLN A 511 -6.98 -31.96 -1.49
CA GLN A 511 -7.54 -33.27 -1.83
C GLN A 511 -8.94 -33.45 -1.27
N SER A 512 -9.85 -33.84 -2.13
CA SER A 512 -11.22 -34.20 -1.79
C SER A 512 -11.79 -35.16 -2.81
N VAL A 513 -12.86 -35.86 -2.46
CA VAL A 513 -13.68 -36.67 -3.36
C VAL A 513 -15.04 -35.99 -3.47
N PHE A 514 -15.55 -35.92 -4.68
CA PHE A 514 -16.85 -35.33 -5.03
C PHE A 514 -17.82 -36.41 -5.49
#